data_79a066adff9ad5ab97129f135d6a9776
#
_entry.id   79a066adff9ad5ab97129f135d6a9776
#
_cell.length_a   1.000
_cell.length_b   1.000
_cell.length_c   1.000
_cell.angle_alpha   90.00
_cell.angle_beta   90.00
_cell.angle_gamma   90.00
#
_symmetry.space_group_name_H-M   'P 1'
#
loop_
_entity.id
_entity.type
_entity.pdbx_description
1 polymer ?
#
loop_
_entity_poly.entity_id
_entity_poly.type
_entity_poly.pdbx_seq_one_letter_code
_entity_poly.pdbx_strand_id
1 'polypeptide(L)'
;MIGPSAAPGNAARGQLLQWVAVLLFFALVPLGRRSFFITMANEVLIMGLFAMAFNLLYGVTGMLSFGQAAYYGAGGYTVGLLLTKGVLPYSVALPLAPVVGAALALLLGPLCIRLSGVYFTMLTLAFAELVWGVVFKWYGFTGGDNGIQGIPVPEWFHHPLHYYYFTLAIVVAAVAVLRRIVESPFGAVLQSIRENPERTAFLGIRVRRYQLAAMVISGAFSGLAGGLFAGFHRSIGPDMLHWTKSGEVILMSILGGVSSFFGPLVGAGVILFIEDMIGKYTEFWEIWIGGIMLAIVVFFPRGVIGTLYQWTHRKGSRERDGNATAHP
;
A
#
# COMPACT_ATOMS: atom_id res chain seq x y z
N MET A 1 4.78 20.50 -6.70
CA MET A 1 4.01 21.75 -6.60
C MET A 1 2.59 21.40 -6.20
N ILE A 2 2.27 21.51 -4.93
CA ILE A 2 0.90 21.51 -4.43
C ILE A 2 0.39 22.92 -4.78
N GLY A 3 -0.65 23.00 -5.61
CA GLY A 3 -1.21 24.25 -6.08
C GLY A 3 -1.67 25.16 -4.94
N PRO A 4 -1.89 26.46 -5.19
CA PRO A 4 -2.16 27.46 -4.17
C PRO A 4 -3.38 27.09 -3.34
N SER A 5 -3.27 27.32 -2.04
CA SER A 5 -4.26 27.05 -1.01
C SER A 5 -5.64 27.58 -1.39
N ALA A 6 -6.54 26.67 -1.75
CA ALA A 6 -7.97 26.96 -1.70
C ALA A 6 -8.34 27.30 -0.25
N ALA A 7 -9.27 28.23 -0.08
CA ALA A 7 -9.76 28.68 1.23
C ALA A 7 -10.04 27.46 2.16
N PRO A 8 -9.66 27.50 3.44
CA PRO A 8 -9.63 26.33 4.33
C PRO A 8 -10.95 25.55 4.45
N GLY A 9 -12.08 26.17 4.14
CA GLY A 9 -13.40 25.53 4.19
C GLY A 9 -13.73 24.62 2.99
N ASN A 10 -13.23 24.93 1.79
CA ASN A 10 -13.54 24.16 0.58
C ASN A 10 -12.63 22.95 0.41
N ALA A 11 -11.37 23.03 0.86
CA ALA A 11 -10.43 21.91 0.84
C ALA A 11 -10.89 20.79 1.81
N ALA A 12 -11.33 21.12 3.01
CA ALA A 12 -11.82 20.16 3.99
C ALA A 12 -13.10 19.44 3.52
N ARG A 13 -14.03 20.17 2.86
CA ARG A 13 -15.25 19.57 2.27
C ARG A 13 -14.94 18.63 1.12
N GLY A 14 -14.02 19.00 0.22
CA GLY A 14 -13.61 18.13 -0.89
C GLY A 14 -12.93 16.84 -0.42
N GLN A 15 -12.13 16.94 0.63
CA GLN A 15 -11.48 15.79 1.25
C GLN A 15 -12.48 14.88 1.95
N LEU A 16 -13.43 15.45 2.71
CA LEU A 16 -14.51 14.66 3.34
C LEU A 16 -15.35 13.92 2.30
N LEU A 17 -15.63 14.56 1.18
CA LEU A 17 -16.38 13.95 0.07
C LEU A 17 -15.65 12.76 -0.54
N GLN A 18 -14.33 12.85 -0.69
CA GLN A 18 -13.50 11.72 -1.17
C GLN A 18 -13.55 10.53 -0.21
N TRP A 19 -13.46 10.77 1.10
CA TRP A 19 -13.59 9.72 2.11
C TRP A 19 -14.96 9.04 2.05
N VAL A 20 -16.01 9.86 2.03
CA VAL A 20 -17.39 9.35 1.97
C VAL A 20 -17.61 8.57 0.67
N ALA A 21 -17.10 9.04 -0.45
CA ALA A 21 -17.23 8.35 -1.73
C ALA A 21 -16.50 6.99 -1.74
N VAL A 22 -15.26 6.93 -1.24
CA VAL A 22 -14.49 5.67 -1.14
C VAL A 22 -15.15 4.70 -0.17
N LEU A 23 -15.57 5.17 1.00
CA LEU A 23 -16.27 4.35 1.99
C LEU A 23 -17.61 3.82 1.46
N LEU A 24 -18.42 4.68 0.84
CA LEU A 24 -19.70 4.31 0.23
C LEU A 24 -19.50 3.29 -0.89
N PHE A 25 -18.50 3.50 -1.75
CA PHE A 25 -18.19 2.58 -2.82
C PHE A 25 -17.90 1.17 -2.27
N PHE A 26 -16.96 1.04 -1.33
CA PHE A 26 -16.62 -0.26 -0.74
C PHE A 26 -17.74 -0.83 0.14
N ALA A 27 -18.52 -0.01 0.85
CA ALA A 27 -19.66 -0.49 1.64
C ALA A 27 -20.82 -1.04 0.77
N LEU A 28 -20.97 -0.52 -0.46
CA LEU A 28 -22.04 -0.92 -1.38
C LEU A 28 -21.67 -2.14 -2.25
N VAL A 29 -20.38 -2.48 -2.41
CA VAL A 29 -19.94 -3.64 -3.20
C VAL A 29 -20.65 -4.95 -2.82
N PRO A 30 -20.89 -5.28 -1.54
CA PRO A 30 -21.57 -6.52 -1.15
C PRO A 30 -23.05 -6.60 -1.56
N LEU A 31 -23.71 -5.47 -1.85
CA LEU A 31 -25.12 -5.47 -2.30
C LEU A 31 -25.30 -6.18 -3.66
N GLY A 32 -24.25 -6.28 -4.46
CA GLY A 32 -24.25 -7.00 -5.72
C GLY A 32 -24.42 -8.52 -5.61
N ARG A 33 -24.48 -9.10 -4.40
CA ARG A 33 -24.68 -10.53 -4.06
C ARG A 33 -23.81 -11.55 -4.80
N ARG A 34 -22.85 -11.13 -5.62
CA ARG A 34 -21.92 -12.03 -6.31
C ARG A 34 -20.67 -12.19 -5.45
N SER A 35 -20.40 -13.41 -5.02
CA SER A 35 -19.23 -13.77 -4.20
C SER A 35 -17.89 -13.27 -4.81
N PHE A 36 -17.78 -13.28 -6.13
CA PHE A 36 -16.64 -12.80 -6.87
C PHE A 36 -16.27 -11.35 -6.54
N PHE A 37 -17.24 -10.42 -6.59
CA PHE A 37 -16.95 -9.01 -6.30
C PHE A 37 -16.54 -8.76 -4.84
N ILE A 38 -17.05 -9.57 -3.91
CA ILE A 38 -16.69 -9.47 -2.49
C ILE A 38 -15.23 -9.91 -2.29
N THR A 39 -14.84 -11.03 -2.91
CA THR A 39 -13.48 -11.55 -2.85
C THR A 39 -12.49 -10.55 -3.45
N MET A 40 -12.77 -10.07 -4.66
CA MET A 40 -11.94 -9.10 -5.36
C MET A 40 -11.81 -7.77 -4.58
N ALA A 41 -12.92 -7.25 -4.05
CA ALA A 41 -12.90 -6.02 -3.26
C ALA A 41 -12.09 -6.20 -1.96
N ASN A 42 -12.12 -7.38 -1.36
CA ASN A 42 -11.32 -7.69 -0.17
C ASN A 42 -9.82 -7.70 -0.51
N GLU A 43 -9.42 -8.28 -1.63
CA GLU A 43 -8.03 -8.23 -2.12
C GLU A 43 -7.60 -6.79 -2.41
N VAL A 44 -8.45 -6.01 -3.08
CA VAL A 44 -8.18 -4.57 -3.34
C VAL A 44 -7.98 -3.79 -2.05
N LEU A 45 -8.75 -4.06 -1.00
CA LEU A 45 -8.58 -3.41 0.30
C LEU A 45 -7.23 -3.77 0.95
N ILE A 46 -6.87 -5.05 0.94
CA ILE A 46 -5.62 -5.55 1.53
C ILE A 46 -4.39 -5.04 0.75
N MET A 47 -4.38 -5.23 -0.57
CA MET A 47 -3.28 -4.78 -1.42
C MET A 47 -3.22 -3.26 -1.51
N GLY A 48 -4.37 -2.60 -1.47
CA GLY A 48 -4.46 -1.14 -1.38
C GLY A 48 -3.84 -0.58 -0.10
N LEU A 49 -4.09 -1.21 1.06
CA LEU A 49 -3.42 -0.85 2.32
C LEU A 49 -1.90 -1.04 2.21
N PHE A 50 -1.45 -2.15 1.62
CA PHE A 50 -0.04 -2.43 1.39
C PHE A 50 0.60 -1.38 0.47
N ALA A 51 -0.07 -1.02 -0.63
CA ALA A 51 0.39 0.01 -1.55
C ALA A 51 0.41 1.41 -0.92
N MET A 52 -0.56 1.74 -0.06
CA MET A 52 -0.56 3.01 0.69
C MET A 52 0.54 3.05 1.74
N ALA A 53 0.85 1.93 2.39
CA ALA A 53 1.98 1.81 3.31
C ALA A 53 3.32 2.03 2.58
N PHE A 54 3.50 1.46 1.39
CA PHE A 54 4.65 1.74 0.53
C PHE A 54 4.71 3.21 0.11
N ASN A 55 3.57 3.81 -0.24
CA ASN A 55 3.51 5.21 -0.69
C ASN A 55 3.93 6.22 0.40
N LEU A 56 3.83 5.87 1.68
CA LEU A 56 4.41 6.68 2.76
C LEU A 56 5.94 6.82 2.59
N LEU A 57 6.63 5.75 2.17
CA LEU A 57 8.07 5.81 1.90
C LEU A 57 8.38 6.48 0.57
N TYR A 58 7.75 6.04 -0.51
CA TYR A 58 8.08 6.52 -1.85
C TYR A 58 7.42 7.87 -2.14
N GLY A 59 6.11 7.97 -1.94
CA GLY A 59 5.32 9.15 -2.27
C GLY A 59 5.56 10.33 -1.35
N VAL A 60 5.71 10.09 -0.04
CA VAL A 60 5.84 11.16 0.95
C VAL A 60 7.30 11.46 1.28
N THR A 61 8.15 10.43 1.40
CA THR A 61 9.56 10.59 1.83
C THR A 61 10.56 10.55 0.67
N GLY A 62 10.18 10.06 -0.52
CA GLY A 62 11.06 9.93 -1.67
C GLY A 62 11.99 8.72 -1.65
N MET A 63 11.73 7.74 -0.78
CA MET A 63 12.57 6.56 -0.59
C MET A 63 11.97 5.34 -1.29
N LEU A 64 12.55 4.92 -2.42
CA LEU A 64 12.13 3.72 -3.14
C LEU A 64 12.70 2.47 -2.45
N SER A 65 11.85 1.64 -1.84
CA SER A 65 12.24 0.42 -1.14
C SER A 65 11.65 -0.82 -1.79
N PHE A 66 12.49 -1.80 -2.10
CA PHE A 66 12.08 -3.15 -2.49
C PHE A 66 11.95 -4.12 -1.28
N GLY A 67 12.13 -3.61 -0.07
CA GLY A 67 12.01 -4.38 1.17
C GLY A 67 10.58 -4.58 1.69
N GLN A 68 9.57 -4.03 1.02
CA GLN A 68 8.20 -4.01 1.54
C GLN A 68 7.57 -5.39 1.65
N ALA A 69 7.86 -6.29 0.70
CA ALA A 69 7.40 -7.67 0.71
C ALA A 69 7.87 -8.42 1.96
N ALA A 70 9.10 -8.19 2.43
CA ALA A 70 9.61 -8.80 3.66
C ALA A 70 8.74 -8.44 4.89
N TYR A 71 8.29 -7.18 5.00
CA TYR A 71 7.43 -6.75 6.12
C TYR A 71 6.02 -7.32 5.98
N TYR A 72 5.49 -7.34 4.78
CA TYR A 72 4.19 -7.90 4.44
C TYR A 72 4.14 -9.39 4.76
N GLY A 73 5.08 -10.17 4.22
CA GLY A 73 5.17 -11.60 4.48
C GLY A 73 5.45 -11.92 5.95
N ALA A 74 6.33 -11.17 6.63
CA ALA A 74 6.57 -11.36 8.07
C ALA A 74 5.31 -11.20 8.91
N GLY A 75 4.46 -10.19 8.59
CA GLY A 75 3.15 -10.03 9.22
C GLY A 75 2.22 -11.20 8.96
N GLY A 76 2.16 -11.68 7.71
CA GLY A 76 1.36 -12.85 7.33
C GLY A 76 1.82 -14.12 8.04
N TYR A 77 3.13 -14.41 8.02
CA TYR A 77 3.69 -15.56 8.73
C TYR A 77 3.48 -15.49 10.24
N THR A 78 3.46 -14.29 10.82
CA THR A 78 3.13 -14.12 12.24
C THR A 78 1.73 -14.64 12.54
N VAL A 79 0.74 -14.23 11.77
CA VAL A 79 -0.65 -14.68 11.93
C VAL A 79 -0.76 -16.18 11.62
N GLY A 80 -0.19 -16.63 10.51
CA GLY A 80 -0.22 -18.04 10.10
C GLY A 80 0.37 -18.97 11.15
N LEU A 81 1.55 -18.66 11.66
CA LEU A 81 2.24 -19.49 12.68
C LEU A 81 1.50 -19.52 14.03
N LEU A 82 1.03 -18.36 14.51
CA LEU A 82 0.35 -18.28 15.81
C LEU A 82 -0.97 -19.04 15.81
N LEU A 83 -1.70 -18.99 14.70
CA LEU A 83 -2.97 -19.71 14.56
C LEU A 83 -2.76 -21.22 14.35
N THR A 84 -1.89 -21.61 13.44
CA THR A 84 -1.65 -23.03 13.13
C THR A 84 -1.09 -23.80 14.31
N LYS A 85 -0.22 -23.15 15.12
CA LYS A 85 0.30 -23.75 16.37
C LYS A 85 -0.68 -23.65 17.54
N GLY A 86 -1.84 -23.03 17.36
CA GLY A 86 -2.85 -22.88 18.42
C GLY A 86 -2.41 -22.02 19.60
N VAL A 87 -1.38 -21.17 19.42
CA VAL A 87 -0.78 -20.37 20.50
C VAL A 87 -1.70 -19.23 20.92
N LEU A 88 -2.30 -18.53 19.94
CA LEU A 88 -3.14 -17.35 20.19
C LEU A 88 -4.36 -17.34 19.25
N PRO A 89 -5.49 -16.78 19.72
CA PRO A 89 -6.65 -16.55 18.86
C PRO A 89 -6.38 -15.46 17.83
N TYR A 90 -7.14 -15.46 16.73
CA TYR A 90 -7.00 -14.50 15.62
C TYR A 90 -7.03 -13.03 16.09
N SER A 91 -7.86 -12.72 17.07
CA SER A 91 -8.01 -11.38 17.65
C SER A 91 -6.71 -10.83 18.29
N VAL A 92 -5.81 -11.70 18.72
CA VAL A 92 -4.50 -11.32 19.28
C VAL A 92 -3.39 -11.48 18.25
N ALA A 93 -3.47 -12.49 17.38
CA ALA A 93 -2.47 -12.74 16.34
C ALA A 93 -2.41 -11.60 15.32
N LEU A 94 -3.57 -11.06 14.90
CA LEU A 94 -3.62 -9.99 13.93
C LEU A 94 -2.97 -8.67 14.40
N PRO A 95 -3.21 -8.16 15.63
CA PRO A 95 -2.48 -6.99 16.15
C PRO A 95 -0.97 -7.19 16.30
N LEU A 96 -0.46 -8.42 16.38
CA LEU A 96 0.97 -8.70 16.41
C LEU A 96 1.63 -8.57 15.03
N ALA A 97 0.88 -8.73 13.93
CA ALA A 97 1.40 -8.63 12.57
C ALA A 97 2.07 -7.24 12.29
N PRO A 98 1.43 -6.09 12.59
CA PRO A 98 2.08 -4.79 12.44
C PRO A 98 3.28 -4.61 13.39
N VAL A 99 3.26 -5.21 14.58
CA VAL A 99 4.39 -5.14 15.52
C VAL A 99 5.61 -5.86 14.95
N VAL A 100 5.44 -7.05 14.38
CA VAL A 100 6.53 -7.82 13.76
C VAL A 100 7.04 -7.12 12.50
N GLY A 101 6.15 -6.59 11.66
CA GLY A 101 6.54 -5.78 10.51
C GLY A 101 7.34 -4.54 10.90
N ALA A 102 6.91 -3.83 11.94
CA ALA A 102 7.64 -2.68 12.50
C ALA A 102 9.00 -3.09 13.10
N ALA A 103 9.05 -4.19 13.83
CA ALA A 103 10.29 -4.70 14.43
C ALA A 103 11.31 -5.10 13.36
N LEU A 104 10.88 -5.76 12.30
CA LEU A 104 11.74 -6.12 11.17
C LEU A 104 12.23 -4.85 10.44
N ALA A 105 11.37 -3.86 10.24
CA ALA A 105 11.77 -2.57 9.67
C ALA A 105 12.74 -1.80 10.59
N LEU A 106 12.56 -1.89 11.89
CA LEU A 106 13.47 -1.29 12.87
C LEU A 106 14.83 -2.01 12.91
N LEU A 107 14.87 -3.32 12.68
CA LEU A 107 16.09 -4.12 12.63
C LEU A 107 16.91 -3.80 11.35
N LEU A 108 16.25 -3.79 10.20
CA LEU A 108 16.90 -3.61 8.89
C LEU A 108 17.11 -2.12 8.53
N GLY A 109 16.20 -1.27 8.98
CA GLY A 109 16.16 0.15 8.65
C GLY A 109 17.46 0.92 8.96
N PRO A 110 18.06 0.80 10.15
CA PRO A 110 19.29 1.51 10.48
C PRO A 110 20.48 1.22 9.56
N LEU A 111 20.49 0.05 8.93
CA LEU A 111 21.50 -0.32 7.93
C LEU A 111 21.18 0.32 6.58
N CYS A 112 19.92 0.27 6.16
CA CYS A 112 19.47 0.76 4.86
C CYS A 112 19.56 2.29 4.75
N ILE A 113 19.13 3.05 5.77
CA ILE A 113 19.08 4.52 5.74
C ILE A 113 20.46 5.21 5.76
N ARG A 114 21.55 4.43 5.88
CA ARG A 114 22.92 4.97 5.71
C ARG A 114 23.23 5.29 4.25
N LEU A 115 22.52 4.64 3.35
CA LEU A 115 22.63 4.79 1.90
C LEU A 115 21.48 5.63 1.36
N SER A 116 21.64 6.20 0.18
CA SER A 116 20.64 7.01 -0.51
C SER A 116 20.49 6.59 -1.97
N GLY A 117 19.36 6.98 -2.58
CA GLY A 117 19.09 6.71 -4.01
C GLY A 117 19.09 5.21 -4.33
N VAL A 118 19.77 4.85 -5.42
CA VAL A 118 19.81 3.46 -5.93
C VAL A 118 20.47 2.50 -4.94
N TYR A 119 21.47 2.94 -4.18
CA TYR A 119 22.12 2.07 -3.17
C TYR A 119 21.19 1.69 -2.04
N PHE A 120 20.31 2.59 -1.59
CA PHE A 120 19.24 2.27 -0.64
C PHE A 120 18.28 1.23 -1.21
N THR A 121 17.84 1.40 -2.45
CA THR A 121 16.93 0.49 -3.15
C THR A 121 17.52 -0.92 -3.27
N MET A 122 18.79 -1.02 -3.69
CA MET A 122 19.50 -2.29 -3.83
C MET A 122 19.69 -3.01 -2.48
N LEU A 123 20.03 -2.26 -1.43
CA LEU A 123 20.22 -2.85 -0.10
C LEU A 123 18.91 -3.35 0.49
N THR A 124 17.80 -2.62 0.32
CA THR A 124 16.48 -3.06 0.77
C THR A 124 16.02 -4.32 0.02
N LEU A 125 16.34 -4.45 -1.27
CA LEU A 125 16.12 -5.65 -2.05
C LEU A 125 16.93 -6.83 -1.51
N ALA A 126 18.23 -6.63 -1.27
CA ALA A 126 19.10 -7.69 -0.74
C ALA A 126 18.61 -8.20 0.63
N PHE A 127 18.14 -7.31 1.51
CA PHE A 127 17.55 -7.72 2.78
C PHE A 127 16.20 -8.43 2.61
N ALA A 128 15.37 -8.05 1.66
CA ALA A 128 14.13 -8.76 1.35
C ALA A 128 14.43 -10.20 0.92
N GLU A 129 15.40 -10.38 0.01
CA GLU A 129 15.84 -11.69 -0.45
C GLU A 129 16.49 -12.53 0.66
N LEU A 130 17.21 -11.88 1.60
CA LEU A 130 17.74 -12.56 2.77
C LEU A 130 16.60 -13.10 3.66
N VAL A 131 15.59 -12.28 3.95
CA VAL A 131 14.42 -12.70 4.76
C VAL A 131 13.65 -13.79 4.05
N TRP A 132 13.41 -13.64 2.75
CA TRP A 132 12.80 -14.67 1.91
C TRP A 132 13.58 -15.97 1.98
N GLY A 133 14.90 -15.95 1.77
CA GLY A 133 15.76 -17.13 1.80
C GLY A 133 15.77 -17.85 3.14
N VAL A 134 15.70 -17.11 4.26
CA VAL A 134 15.55 -17.69 5.60
C VAL A 134 14.23 -18.42 5.73
N VAL A 135 13.12 -17.77 5.36
CA VAL A 135 11.77 -18.35 5.43
C VAL A 135 11.65 -19.57 4.52
N PHE A 136 12.15 -19.48 3.29
CA PHE A 136 12.10 -20.54 2.29
C PHE A 136 12.86 -21.81 2.72
N LYS A 137 14.00 -21.65 3.42
CA LYS A 137 14.82 -22.78 3.86
C LYS A 137 14.44 -23.36 5.24
N TRP A 138 13.62 -22.67 6.02
CA TRP A 138 13.31 -23.07 7.39
C TRP A 138 12.08 -23.97 7.47
N TYR A 139 12.15 -25.17 6.88
CA TYR A 139 11.02 -26.11 6.79
C TYR A 139 10.35 -26.43 8.14
N GLY A 140 11.13 -26.62 9.21
CA GLY A 140 10.58 -26.99 10.52
C GLY A 140 9.74 -25.90 11.20
N PHE A 141 9.84 -24.64 10.77
CA PHE A 141 9.17 -23.52 11.40
C PHE A 141 8.15 -22.84 10.48
N THR A 142 8.53 -22.54 9.25
CA THR A 142 7.72 -21.79 8.28
C THR A 142 6.99 -22.67 7.26
N GLY A 143 7.29 -23.97 7.23
CA GLY A 143 6.83 -24.88 6.18
C GLY A 143 7.67 -24.82 4.91
N GLY A 144 8.70 -23.95 4.86
CA GLY A 144 9.61 -23.80 3.73
C GLY A 144 8.88 -23.43 2.45
N ASP A 145 9.19 -24.17 1.37
CA ASP A 145 8.58 -23.99 0.05
C ASP A 145 7.04 -24.18 0.05
N ASN A 146 6.53 -25.13 0.82
CA ASN A 146 5.10 -25.40 0.91
C ASN A 146 4.32 -24.30 1.67
N GLY A 147 5.00 -23.48 2.44
CA GLY A 147 4.36 -22.49 3.30
C GLY A 147 3.46 -23.12 4.36
N ILE A 148 2.49 -22.33 4.84
CA ILE A 148 1.51 -22.76 5.82
C ILE A 148 0.14 -22.77 5.16
N GLN A 149 -0.49 -23.94 5.10
CA GLN A 149 -1.80 -24.13 4.51
C GLN A 149 -2.85 -24.40 5.60
N GLY A 150 -4.12 -24.08 5.32
CA GLY A 150 -5.22 -24.41 6.22
C GLY A 150 -5.21 -23.64 7.55
N ILE A 151 -4.82 -22.37 7.54
CA ILE A 151 -4.78 -21.50 8.72
C ILE A 151 -6.17 -21.45 9.36
N PRO A 152 -6.32 -21.90 10.64
CA PRO A 152 -7.61 -21.93 11.33
C PRO A 152 -8.05 -20.51 11.69
N VAL A 153 -9.08 -20.01 11.00
CA VAL A 153 -9.74 -18.76 11.35
C VAL A 153 -11.06 -19.05 12.09
N PRO A 154 -11.57 -18.14 12.94
CA PRO A 154 -12.85 -18.31 13.63
C PRO A 154 -13.99 -18.62 12.68
N GLU A 155 -14.94 -19.48 13.08
CA GLU A 155 -16.02 -19.97 12.23
C GLU A 155 -16.86 -18.86 11.58
N TRP A 156 -17.11 -17.77 12.30
CA TRP A 156 -17.89 -16.64 11.78
C TRP A 156 -17.20 -15.91 10.62
N PHE A 157 -15.87 -16.04 10.46
CA PHE A 157 -15.12 -15.56 9.28
C PHE A 157 -15.18 -16.52 8.08
N HIS A 158 -15.79 -17.69 8.22
CA HIS A 158 -16.03 -18.57 7.07
C HIS A 158 -17.01 -17.96 6.06
N HIS A 159 -17.88 -17.06 6.51
CA HIS A 159 -18.74 -16.33 5.61
C HIS A 159 -18.02 -15.14 4.98
N PRO A 160 -17.89 -15.05 3.63
CA PRO A 160 -17.10 -14.01 2.94
C PRO A 160 -17.49 -12.59 3.33
N LEU A 161 -18.79 -12.33 3.59
CA LEU A 161 -19.29 -11.02 4.00
C LEU A 161 -18.76 -10.56 5.36
N HIS A 162 -18.68 -11.48 6.33
CA HIS A 162 -18.22 -11.11 7.68
C HIS A 162 -16.74 -10.73 7.64
N TYR A 163 -15.94 -11.53 6.93
CA TYR A 163 -14.51 -11.20 6.75
C TYR A 163 -14.31 -9.89 5.99
N TYR A 164 -15.13 -9.66 4.96
CA TYR A 164 -15.08 -8.42 4.18
C TYR A 164 -15.31 -7.17 5.04
N TYR A 165 -16.38 -7.13 5.81
CA TYR A 165 -16.65 -5.97 6.67
C TYR A 165 -15.63 -5.80 7.77
N PHE A 166 -15.09 -6.89 8.30
CA PHE A 166 -14.00 -6.87 9.25
C PHE A 166 -12.75 -6.24 8.63
N THR A 167 -12.33 -6.71 7.44
CA THR A 167 -11.20 -6.14 6.69
C THR A 167 -11.45 -4.67 6.37
N LEU A 168 -12.65 -4.33 5.89
CA LEU A 168 -13.01 -2.95 5.59
C LEU A 168 -12.85 -2.04 6.82
N ALA A 169 -13.34 -2.45 7.98
CA ALA A 169 -13.22 -1.66 9.21
C ALA A 169 -11.75 -1.43 9.60
N ILE A 170 -10.92 -2.48 9.53
CA ILE A 170 -9.49 -2.37 9.87
C ILE A 170 -8.74 -1.50 8.85
N VAL A 171 -8.99 -1.71 7.55
CA VAL A 171 -8.33 -0.93 6.49
C VAL A 171 -8.73 0.53 6.58
N VAL A 172 -9.99 0.85 6.81
CA VAL A 172 -10.47 2.23 7.01
C VAL A 172 -9.78 2.87 8.21
N ALA A 173 -9.71 2.18 9.35
CA ALA A 173 -9.00 2.67 10.52
C ALA A 173 -7.50 2.89 10.24
N ALA A 174 -6.85 1.93 9.57
CA ALA A 174 -5.45 2.01 9.19
C ALA A 174 -5.17 3.19 8.23
N VAL A 175 -6.00 3.36 7.20
CA VAL A 175 -5.90 4.46 6.24
C VAL A 175 -6.16 5.82 6.91
N ALA A 176 -7.10 5.89 7.86
CA ALA A 176 -7.33 7.10 8.65
C ALA A 176 -6.10 7.49 9.49
N VAL A 177 -5.44 6.50 10.11
CA VAL A 177 -4.19 6.73 10.86
C VAL A 177 -3.06 7.15 9.93
N LEU A 178 -2.86 6.46 8.79
CA LEU A 178 -1.86 6.84 7.78
C LEU A 178 -2.05 8.27 7.30
N ARG A 179 -3.29 8.66 7.02
CA ARG A 179 -3.60 10.02 6.60
C ARG A 179 -3.24 11.03 7.68
N ARG A 180 -3.62 10.76 8.93
CA ARG A 180 -3.30 11.64 10.04
C ARG A 180 -1.79 11.81 10.22
N ILE A 181 -1.00 10.76 9.96
CA ILE A 181 0.46 10.81 9.95
C ILE A 181 0.97 11.70 8.82
N VAL A 182 0.45 11.54 7.60
CA VAL A 182 0.87 12.32 6.42
C VAL A 182 0.49 13.81 6.55
N GLU A 183 -0.66 14.12 7.14
CA GLU A 183 -1.13 15.50 7.35
C GLU A 183 -0.54 16.15 8.63
N SER A 184 0.21 15.41 9.44
CA SER A 184 0.84 15.90 10.67
C SER A 184 2.14 16.70 10.38
N PRO A 185 2.69 17.42 11.37
CA PRO A 185 4.03 18.03 11.26
C PRO A 185 5.12 17.03 10.90
N PHE A 186 4.98 15.76 11.32
CA PHE A 186 5.88 14.69 10.92
C PHE A 186 5.84 14.46 9.40
N GLY A 187 4.66 14.40 8.79
CA GLY A 187 4.51 14.27 7.34
C GLY A 187 5.07 15.47 6.57
N ALA A 188 4.92 16.69 7.09
CA ALA A 188 5.53 17.88 6.50
C ALA A 188 7.06 17.81 6.48
N VAL A 189 7.68 17.30 7.56
CA VAL A 189 9.13 17.06 7.61
C VAL A 189 9.54 16.00 6.59
N LEU A 190 8.77 14.91 6.43
CA LEU A 190 9.07 13.88 5.42
C LEU A 190 9.03 14.45 4.00
N GLN A 191 8.06 15.32 3.69
CA GLN A 191 7.98 16.01 2.40
C GLN A 191 9.18 16.94 2.18
N SER A 192 9.61 17.68 3.20
CA SER A 192 10.84 18.50 3.13
C SER A 192 12.09 17.67 2.86
N ILE A 193 12.19 16.48 3.47
CA ILE A 193 13.27 15.51 3.21
C ILE A 193 13.23 15.01 1.77
N ARG A 194 12.02 14.76 1.22
CA ARG A 194 11.86 14.35 -0.17
C ARG A 194 12.33 15.42 -1.15
N GLU A 195 12.05 16.69 -0.87
CA GLU A 195 12.47 17.80 -1.73
C GLU A 195 13.98 18.02 -1.69
N ASN A 196 14.55 18.13 -0.48
CA ASN A 196 16.00 18.29 -0.31
C ASN A 196 16.44 17.87 1.10
N PRO A 197 17.05 16.67 1.24
CA PRO A 197 17.50 16.16 2.54
C PRO A 197 18.58 17.03 3.19
N GLU A 198 19.50 17.60 2.39
CA GLU A 198 20.60 18.42 2.89
C GLU A 198 20.07 19.75 3.46
N ARG A 199 19.20 20.44 2.72
CA ARG A 199 18.56 21.67 3.19
C ARG A 199 17.78 21.42 4.49
N THR A 200 17.06 20.29 4.58
CA THR A 200 16.30 19.90 5.78
C THR A 200 17.25 19.65 6.97
N ALA A 201 18.42 19.06 6.72
CA ALA A 201 19.43 18.85 7.76
C ALA A 201 20.02 20.18 8.28
N PHE A 202 20.23 21.18 7.41
CA PHE A 202 20.70 22.52 7.81
C PHE A 202 19.72 23.25 8.75
N LEU A 203 18.42 22.90 8.69
CA LEU A 203 17.40 23.41 9.64
C LEU A 203 17.46 22.69 11.01
N GLY A 204 18.46 21.86 11.27
CA GLY A 204 18.64 21.12 12.52
C GLY A 204 17.82 19.84 12.64
N ILE A 205 17.13 19.40 11.58
CA ILE A 205 16.30 18.20 11.58
C ILE A 205 17.20 16.96 11.38
N ARG A 206 17.01 15.95 12.24
CA ARG A 206 17.75 14.69 12.14
C ARG A 206 17.14 13.78 11.08
N VAL A 207 17.41 14.03 9.80
CA VAL A 207 16.85 13.36 8.61
C VAL A 207 16.76 11.84 8.79
N ARG A 208 17.86 11.18 9.17
CA ARG A 208 17.88 9.70 9.35
C ARG A 208 16.85 9.17 10.34
N ARG A 209 16.55 9.91 11.42
CA ARG A 209 15.54 9.47 12.39
C ARG A 209 14.13 9.50 11.79
N TYR A 210 13.83 10.52 11.01
CA TYR A 210 12.54 10.64 10.33
C TYR A 210 12.39 9.58 9.25
N GLN A 211 13.44 9.30 8.48
CA GLN A 211 13.47 8.23 7.48
C GLN A 211 13.26 6.85 8.14
N LEU A 212 13.93 6.58 9.26
CA LEU A 212 13.75 5.35 10.03
C LEU A 212 12.31 5.22 10.54
N ALA A 213 11.76 6.28 11.13
CA ALA A 213 10.40 6.28 11.62
C ALA A 213 9.38 6.02 10.49
N ALA A 214 9.57 6.64 9.32
CA ALA A 214 8.74 6.38 8.14
C ALA A 214 8.83 4.92 7.70
N MET A 215 10.03 4.32 7.72
CA MET A 215 10.25 2.92 7.36
C MET A 215 9.58 1.96 8.35
N VAL A 216 9.66 2.24 9.66
CA VAL A 216 9.01 1.45 10.72
C VAL A 216 7.49 1.54 10.61
N ILE A 217 6.94 2.74 10.39
CA ILE A 217 5.50 2.94 10.19
C ILE A 217 5.02 2.19 8.94
N SER A 218 5.72 2.35 7.81
CA SER A 218 5.41 1.62 6.58
C SER A 218 5.47 0.11 6.78
N GLY A 219 6.50 -0.40 7.47
CA GLY A 219 6.63 -1.81 7.83
C GLY A 219 5.48 -2.33 8.70
N ALA A 220 5.01 -1.52 9.66
CA ALA A 220 3.86 -1.85 10.48
C ALA A 220 2.58 -2.05 9.65
N PHE A 221 2.26 -1.10 8.77
CA PHE A 221 1.06 -1.20 7.93
C PHE A 221 1.18 -2.28 6.85
N SER A 222 2.39 -2.52 6.32
CA SER A 222 2.64 -3.65 5.42
C SER A 222 2.45 -4.98 6.13
N GLY A 223 2.95 -5.11 7.38
CA GLY A 223 2.72 -6.30 8.22
C GLY A 223 1.24 -6.52 8.54
N LEU A 224 0.49 -5.45 8.81
CA LEU A 224 -0.97 -5.54 9.01
C LEU A 224 -1.67 -6.06 7.75
N ALA A 225 -1.32 -5.55 6.58
CA ALA A 225 -1.87 -6.00 5.31
C ALA A 225 -1.56 -7.49 5.06
N GLY A 226 -0.32 -7.95 5.36
CA GLY A 226 0.05 -9.35 5.29
C GLY A 226 -0.72 -10.25 6.25
N GLY A 227 -0.95 -9.79 7.49
CA GLY A 227 -1.78 -10.50 8.46
C GLY A 227 -3.24 -10.65 8.03
N LEU A 228 -3.82 -9.62 7.42
CA LEU A 228 -5.16 -9.68 6.81
C LEU A 228 -5.20 -10.64 5.63
N PHE A 229 -4.16 -10.65 4.78
CA PHE A 229 -4.07 -11.56 3.65
C PHE A 229 -4.02 -13.03 4.10
N ALA A 230 -3.19 -13.35 5.10
CA ALA A 230 -3.07 -14.71 5.65
C ALA A 230 -4.41 -15.23 6.20
N GLY A 231 -5.18 -14.37 6.88
CA GLY A 231 -6.52 -14.72 7.37
C GLY A 231 -7.55 -14.88 6.26
N PHE A 232 -7.45 -14.10 5.18
CA PHE A 232 -8.36 -14.17 4.03
C PHE A 232 -8.15 -15.43 3.20
N HIS A 233 -6.92 -15.66 2.75
CA HIS A 233 -6.57 -16.81 1.91
C HIS A 233 -6.44 -18.12 2.70
N ARG A 234 -6.35 -18.04 4.04
CA ARG A 234 -6.10 -19.20 4.93
C ARG A 234 -4.85 -20.00 4.55
N SER A 235 -3.95 -19.36 3.86
CA SER A 235 -2.69 -19.92 3.40
C SER A 235 -1.67 -18.80 3.29
N ILE A 236 -0.40 -19.14 3.45
CA ILE A 236 0.70 -18.23 3.26
C ILE A 236 1.89 -19.00 2.71
N GLY A 237 2.48 -18.48 1.64
CA GLY A 237 3.67 -19.03 0.99
C GLY A 237 4.86 -18.08 1.09
N PRO A 238 6.08 -18.59 0.83
CA PRO A 238 7.28 -17.75 0.80
C PRO A 238 7.25 -16.69 -0.29
N ASP A 239 6.47 -16.87 -1.36
CA ASP A 239 6.32 -15.92 -2.47
C ASP A 239 5.87 -14.54 -2.01
N MET A 240 5.16 -14.46 -0.88
CA MET A 240 4.73 -13.20 -0.28
C MET A 240 5.89 -12.34 0.24
N LEU A 241 7.06 -12.93 0.47
CA LEU A 241 8.27 -12.21 0.92
C LEU A 241 9.19 -11.87 -0.24
N HIS A 242 8.98 -12.49 -1.42
CA HIS A 242 9.85 -12.33 -2.57
C HIS A 242 9.78 -10.88 -3.12
N TRP A 243 10.89 -10.38 -3.65
CA TRP A 243 11.01 -9.00 -4.15
C TRP A 243 9.98 -8.65 -5.24
N THR A 244 9.48 -9.64 -5.99
CA THR A 244 8.43 -9.43 -7.01
C THR A 244 7.17 -8.83 -6.40
N LYS A 245 6.80 -9.24 -5.17
CA LYS A 245 5.65 -8.65 -4.45
C LYS A 245 5.89 -7.18 -4.09
N SER A 246 7.14 -6.79 -3.80
CA SER A 246 7.50 -5.37 -3.67
C SER A 246 7.39 -4.64 -5.01
N GLY A 247 7.81 -5.26 -6.10
CA GLY A 247 7.65 -4.72 -7.46
C GLY A 247 6.19 -4.46 -7.82
N GLU A 248 5.31 -5.40 -7.55
CA GLU A 248 3.87 -5.28 -7.77
C GLU A 248 3.27 -4.06 -7.06
N VAL A 249 3.62 -3.85 -5.79
CA VAL A 249 3.14 -2.70 -5.00
C VAL A 249 3.71 -1.37 -5.50
N ILE A 250 4.95 -1.36 -5.98
CA ILE A 250 5.54 -0.19 -6.65
C ILE A 250 4.70 0.16 -7.89
N LEU A 251 4.37 -0.84 -8.70
CA LEU A 251 3.55 -0.65 -9.89
C LEU A 251 2.15 -0.13 -9.55
N MET A 252 1.49 -0.70 -8.53
CA MET A 252 0.19 -0.20 -8.03
C MET A 252 0.27 1.27 -7.64
N SER A 253 1.34 1.67 -6.94
CA SER A 253 1.51 3.04 -6.48
C SER A 253 1.79 4.03 -7.61
N ILE A 254 2.60 3.64 -8.60
CA ILE A 254 2.92 4.48 -9.76
C ILE A 254 1.68 4.64 -10.65
N LEU A 255 0.98 3.54 -10.95
CA LEU A 255 -0.22 3.54 -11.78
C LEU A 255 -1.32 4.39 -11.17
N GLY A 256 -1.57 4.24 -9.88
CA GLY A 256 -2.58 5.02 -9.17
C GLY A 256 -2.23 6.49 -9.04
N GLY A 257 -0.93 6.82 -9.03
CA GLY A 257 -0.39 8.17 -8.89
C GLY A 257 0.18 8.41 -7.49
N VAL A 258 1.51 8.42 -7.41
CA VAL A 258 2.31 8.55 -6.18
C VAL A 258 2.03 9.85 -5.41
N SER A 259 1.63 10.92 -6.11
CA SER A 259 1.32 12.22 -5.52
C SER A 259 -0.05 12.28 -4.86
N SER A 260 -0.93 11.32 -5.12
CA SER A 260 -2.27 11.26 -4.56
C SER A 260 -2.32 10.31 -3.37
N PHE A 261 -2.97 10.72 -2.27
CA PHE A 261 -3.08 9.86 -1.08
C PHE A 261 -3.81 8.54 -1.37
N PHE A 262 -4.93 8.58 -2.10
CA PHE A 262 -5.71 7.40 -2.48
C PHE A 262 -5.23 6.76 -3.81
N GLY A 263 -4.23 7.34 -4.45
CA GLY A 263 -3.66 6.81 -5.69
C GLY A 263 -3.35 5.33 -5.61
N PRO A 264 -2.53 4.89 -4.66
CA PRO A 264 -2.13 3.49 -4.54
C PRO A 264 -3.31 2.51 -4.36
N LEU A 265 -4.37 2.91 -3.65
CA LEU A 265 -5.58 2.10 -3.49
C LEU A 265 -6.30 1.91 -4.83
N VAL A 266 -6.41 2.98 -5.62
CA VAL A 266 -7.01 2.89 -6.98
C VAL A 266 -6.11 2.08 -7.91
N GLY A 267 -4.79 2.27 -7.83
CA GLY A 267 -3.83 1.49 -8.60
C GLY A 267 -3.89 -0.01 -8.28
N ALA A 268 -4.04 -0.37 -7.00
CA ALA A 268 -4.27 -1.75 -6.58
C ALA A 268 -5.55 -2.32 -7.21
N GLY A 269 -6.64 -1.56 -7.18
CA GLY A 269 -7.90 -1.97 -7.80
C GLY A 269 -7.77 -2.20 -9.31
N VAL A 270 -7.07 -1.32 -10.01
CA VAL A 270 -6.86 -1.45 -11.46
C VAL A 270 -5.99 -2.65 -11.80
N ILE A 271 -4.87 -2.85 -11.09
CA ILE A 271 -3.96 -3.98 -11.36
C ILE A 271 -4.66 -5.31 -11.09
N LEU A 272 -5.30 -5.47 -9.93
CA LEU A 272 -5.99 -6.71 -9.59
C LEU A 272 -7.16 -7.01 -10.56
N PHE A 273 -7.87 -5.97 -11.02
CA PHE A 273 -8.91 -6.14 -12.02
C PHE A 273 -8.33 -6.62 -13.38
N ILE A 274 -7.22 -6.05 -13.81
CA ILE A 274 -6.53 -6.44 -15.05
C ILE A 274 -5.98 -7.87 -14.92
N GLU A 275 -5.38 -8.21 -13.78
CA GLU A 275 -4.85 -9.53 -13.47
C GLU A 275 -5.94 -10.61 -13.56
N ASP A 276 -7.09 -10.38 -12.91
CA ASP A 276 -8.24 -11.31 -12.97
C ASP A 276 -8.82 -11.44 -14.37
N MET A 277 -8.89 -10.32 -15.13
CA MET A 277 -9.40 -10.33 -16.50
C MET A 277 -8.47 -11.10 -17.44
N ILE A 278 -7.17 -10.85 -17.38
CA ILE A 278 -6.18 -11.44 -18.29
C ILE A 278 -5.89 -12.89 -17.90
N GLY A 279 -5.78 -13.19 -16.58
CA GLY A 279 -5.49 -14.52 -16.07
C GLY A 279 -6.52 -15.58 -16.46
N LYS A 280 -7.74 -15.18 -16.83
CA LYS A 280 -8.78 -16.07 -17.38
C LYS A 280 -8.49 -16.54 -18.81
N TYR A 281 -7.68 -15.77 -19.55
CA TYR A 281 -7.44 -16.03 -20.98
C TYR A 281 -6.04 -16.55 -21.26
N THR A 282 -5.05 -16.27 -20.40
CA THR A 282 -3.67 -16.65 -20.62
C THR A 282 -2.90 -16.87 -19.31
N GLU A 283 -2.02 -17.88 -19.29
CA GLU A 283 -1.09 -18.10 -18.18
C GLU A 283 0.04 -17.05 -18.14
N PHE A 284 0.30 -16.35 -19.25
CA PHE A 284 1.34 -15.31 -19.37
C PHE A 284 0.83 -13.91 -19.03
N TRP A 285 -0.04 -13.78 -18.03
CA TRP A 285 -0.64 -12.51 -17.63
C TRP A 285 0.39 -11.45 -17.22
N GLU A 286 1.55 -11.86 -16.71
CA GLU A 286 2.64 -10.96 -16.29
C GLU A 286 3.20 -10.14 -17.47
N ILE A 287 3.32 -10.72 -18.67
CA ILE A 287 3.77 -10.03 -19.87
C ILE A 287 2.78 -8.92 -20.25
N TRP A 288 1.48 -9.23 -20.17
CA TRP A 288 0.43 -8.26 -20.49
C TRP A 288 0.39 -7.11 -19.49
N ILE A 289 0.53 -7.41 -18.19
CA ILE A 289 0.64 -6.38 -17.16
C ILE A 289 1.87 -5.50 -17.41
N GLY A 290 3.04 -6.09 -17.70
CA GLY A 290 4.24 -5.35 -18.05
C GLY A 290 4.04 -4.42 -19.25
N GLY A 291 3.40 -4.90 -20.33
CA GLY A 291 3.07 -4.10 -21.51
C GLY A 291 2.09 -2.96 -21.22
N ILE A 292 1.03 -3.24 -20.47
CA ILE A 292 0.03 -2.24 -20.07
C ILE A 292 0.70 -1.18 -19.17
N MET A 293 1.54 -1.60 -18.23
CA MET A 293 2.28 -0.68 -17.37
C MET A 293 3.22 0.23 -18.14
N LEU A 294 3.93 -0.32 -19.12
CA LEU A 294 4.79 0.48 -20.00
C LEU A 294 3.97 1.52 -20.77
N ALA A 295 2.83 1.11 -21.31
CA ALA A 295 1.91 2.02 -21.98
C ALA A 295 1.40 3.12 -21.02
N ILE A 296 0.99 2.76 -19.79
CA ILE A 296 0.49 3.72 -18.81
C ILE A 296 1.59 4.71 -18.38
N VAL A 297 2.81 4.24 -18.12
CA VAL A 297 3.93 5.14 -17.75
C VAL A 297 4.26 6.12 -18.88
N VAL A 298 4.19 5.67 -20.15
CA VAL A 298 4.46 6.53 -21.32
C VAL A 298 3.32 7.53 -21.55
N PHE A 299 2.07 7.09 -21.47
CA PHE A 299 0.91 7.93 -21.79
C PHE A 299 0.38 8.74 -20.59
N PHE A 300 0.61 8.26 -19.36
CA PHE A 300 0.11 8.87 -18.12
C PHE A 300 1.24 9.11 -17.11
N PRO A 301 2.22 9.98 -17.39
CA PRO A 301 3.40 10.19 -16.55
C PRO A 301 3.12 10.71 -15.13
N ARG A 302 1.86 11.09 -14.84
CA ARG A 302 1.38 11.55 -13.52
C ARG A 302 0.45 10.56 -12.83
N GLY A 303 0.31 9.35 -13.37
CA GLY A 303 -0.64 8.34 -12.93
C GLY A 303 -2.09 8.63 -13.34
N VAL A 304 -2.97 7.65 -13.16
CA VAL A 304 -4.39 7.73 -13.58
C VAL A 304 -5.11 8.88 -12.88
N ILE A 305 -4.97 8.99 -11.54
CA ILE A 305 -5.65 10.05 -10.77
C ILE A 305 -5.08 11.44 -11.09
N GLY A 306 -3.76 11.58 -11.25
CA GLY A 306 -3.13 12.87 -11.57
C GLY A 306 -3.58 13.42 -12.91
N THR A 307 -3.81 12.55 -13.89
CA THR A 307 -4.28 12.93 -15.23
C THR A 307 -5.77 13.28 -15.24
N LEU A 308 -6.61 12.51 -14.52
CA LEU A 308 -8.03 12.82 -14.33
C LEU A 308 -8.25 14.17 -13.64
N TYR A 309 -7.45 14.47 -12.61
CA TYR A 309 -7.53 15.75 -11.90
C TYR A 309 -7.20 16.94 -12.80
N GLN A 310 -6.22 16.81 -13.69
CA GLN A 310 -5.91 17.87 -14.66
C GLN A 310 -6.98 18.06 -15.72
N TRP A 311 -7.64 17.00 -16.16
CA TRP A 311 -8.73 17.09 -17.13
C TRP A 311 -9.93 17.83 -16.56
N THR A 312 -10.28 17.59 -15.32
CA THR A 312 -11.39 18.26 -14.64
C THR A 312 -11.09 19.73 -14.37
N HIS A 313 -9.86 20.10 -14.05
CA HIS A 313 -9.49 21.51 -13.78
C HIS A 313 -9.21 22.32 -15.06
N ARG A 314 -8.76 21.70 -16.15
CA ARG A 314 -8.59 22.39 -17.44
C ARG A 314 -9.92 22.82 -18.08
N LYS A 315 -11.03 22.12 -17.82
CA LYS A 315 -12.35 22.54 -18.28
C LYS A 315 -12.83 23.81 -17.58
N GLY A 316 -12.55 23.98 -16.29
CA GLY A 316 -12.99 25.17 -15.53
C GLY A 316 -12.25 26.47 -15.87
N SER A 317 -11.01 26.41 -16.38
CA SER A 317 -10.27 27.62 -16.79
C SER A 317 -10.70 28.12 -18.18
N ARG A 318 -11.03 27.21 -19.09
CA ARG A 318 -11.54 27.62 -20.44
C ARG A 318 -12.91 28.28 -20.40
N GLU A 319 -13.78 27.91 -19.46
CA GLU A 319 -15.08 28.57 -19.29
C GLU A 319 -14.94 29.97 -18.65
N ARG A 320 -13.92 30.21 -17.84
CA ARG A 320 -13.67 31.53 -17.25
C ARG A 320 -13.06 32.51 -18.25
N ASP A 321 -12.15 32.06 -19.09
CA ASP A 321 -11.53 32.91 -20.12
C ASP A 321 -12.50 33.22 -21.30
N GLY A 322 -13.42 32.30 -21.62
CA GLY A 322 -14.46 32.52 -22.63
C GLY A 322 -15.52 33.55 -22.21
N ASN A 323 -15.72 33.74 -20.88
CA ASN A 323 -16.68 34.72 -20.38
C ASN A 323 -16.05 36.12 -20.13
N ALA A 324 -14.72 36.22 -20.09
CA ALA A 324 -14.00 37.48 -19.88
C ALA A 324 -13.84 38.28 -21.20
N THR A 325 -14.03 37.66 -22.36
CA THR A 325 -13.93 38.31 -23.70
C THR A 325 -15.26 38.71 -24.31
N ALA A 326 -16.38 38.56 -23.56
CA ALA A 326 -17.73 38.81 -24.07
C ALA A 326 -18.37 40.13 -23.53
N HIS A 327 -17.59 41.08 -23.03
CA HIS A 327 -18.10 42.43 -22.76
C HIS A 327 -17.38 43.44 -23.66
N PRO A 328 -18.14 44.19 -24.52
CA PRO A 328 -17.64 45.29 -25.35
C PRO A 328 -17.32 46.51 -24.49
#